data_f8f8c3a0905c295fd5953c82b4acf88f
#
_entry.id   f8f8c3a0905c295fd5953c82b4acf88f
#
_cell.length_a   1.000
_cell.length_b   1.000
_cell.length_c   1.000
_cell.angle_alpha   90.00
_cell.angle_beta   90.00
_cell.angle_gamma   90.00
#
_symmetry.space_group_name_H-M   'P 1'
#
loop_
_entity.id
_entity.type
_entity.pdbx_description
1 polymer ?
#
loop_
_entity_poly.entity_id
_entity_poly.type
_entity_poly.pdbx_seq_one_letter_code
_entity_poly.pdbx_strand_id
1 'polypeptide(L)'
;MLKENLVKQFEISMKNNWDTPALSDFNGKSLSYGEVAENIIWLHYIFEKAQIKKGDKIALIGKNSVNWAVTYLATITYGAVIVPILPDFHADDVHHIVNHSDSVLLFALESIYEKLDETKMQNLEAIFSLEDFKLFYYKKKGLVPIVEKSKDNFLDKYDGSLIAEKLSFPEISNNELAEIVYTSGTTGFSKGVMLPHNSLIANVIYAQNHMDLKPGDTIASFLPIAHTFGCAFEFLFPFSIGCHITFLGKIPSPKIILQAFKQVRPRLILSVPLVLEKIYDKQIKAALDKGVVKILIKAPLLKNLIYKKVCNKLVEAFGGNFKEIVIGGAALNEKVETFLKMIGFPVTVGYGLTECGPLVSYTPWDEHKTSSVGKIVDTLEVRIDSDDQQKIVGEILVRGENVMLGYYKNEEATNEAIDKDGWLHTGDLGVVDEDGFIFIKGRCKSMILGPSGQNIYPEEIEAKLNNLPFIQESLVVQKNKKLIALIYPDLELADAKGINEKKLTVRMEENRKFINHQLPPYCPITKIELSPEEFEKTPTKKVKRYLYTLST
;
A
#
# COMPACT_ATOMS: atom_id res chain seq x y z
N MET A 1 -5.08 19.43 -14.89
CA MET A 1 -4.21 18.38 -15.50
C MET A 1 -2.78 18.86 -15.52
N LEU A 2 -1.86 18.03 -15.08
CA LEU A 2 -0.44 18.31 -15.03
C LEU A 2 0.17 18.44 -16.44
N LYS A 3 1.23 19.23 -16.56
CA LYS A 3 2.01 19.37 -17.81
C LYS A 3 3.00 18.24 -17.98
N GLU A 4 3.49 17.72 -16.86
CA GLU A 4 4.41 16.59 -16.79
C GLU A 4 3.70 15.33 -17.28
N ASN A 5 4.40 14.51 -18.07
CA ASN A 5 3.89 13.28 -18.65
C ASN A 5 4.64 12.08 -18.09
N LEU A 6 3.89 11.08 -17.58
CA LEU A 6 4.47 9.92 -16.91
C LEU A 6 5.41 9.11 -17.81
N VAL A 7 4.95 8.80 -19.02
CA VAL A 7 5.73 8.00 -19.98
C VAL A 7 7.00 8.73 -20.39
N LYS A 8 6.91 10.05 -20.58
CA LYS A 8 8.07 10.90 -20.90
C LYS A 8 9.06 10.99 -19.74
N GLN A 9 8.59 11.04 -18.49
CA GLN A 9 9.47 11.00 -17.32
C GLN A 9 10.27 9.69 -17.27
N PHE A 10 9.64 8.56 -17.56
CA PHE A 10 10.35 7.28 -17.63
C PHE A 10 11.36 7.22 -18.77
N GLU A 11 11.00 7.72 -19.95
CA GLU A 11 11.94 7.80 -21.08
C GLU A 11 13.17 8.64 -20.73
N ILE A 12 12.97 9.81 -20.11
CA ILE A 12 14.06 10.69 -19.67
C ILE A 12 14.92 10.00 -18.60
N SER A 13 14.29 9.37 -17.60
CA SER A 13 15.01 8.65 -16.55
C SER A 13 15.89 7.53 -17.12
N MET A 14 15.35 6.70 -18.04
CA MET A 14 16.11 5.64 -18.67
C MET A 14 17.29 6.17 -19.49
N LYS A 15 17.08 7.21 -20.28
CA LYS A 15 18.15 7.83 -21.10
C LYS A 15 19.26 8.40 -20.24
N ASN A 16 18.93 9.08 -19.16
CA ASN A 16 19.90 9.76 -18.29
C ASN A 16 20.69 8.78 -17.40
N ASN A 17 20.16 7.58 -17.14
CA ASN A 17 20.74 6.62 -16.21
C ASN A 17 21.09 5.27 -16.90
N TRP A 18 21.29 5.25 -18.21
CA TRP A 18 21.34 4.07 -19.08
C TRP A 18 22.17 2.90 -18.54
N ASP A 19 23.39 3.17 -18.11
CA ASP A 19 24.34 2.16 -17.63
C ASP A 19 24.25 1.90 -16.11
N THR A 20 23.38 2.62 -15.40
CA THR A 20 23.26 2.46 -13.94
C THR A 20 22.28 1.35 -13.58
N PRO A 21 22.46 0.66 -12.43
CA PRO A 21 21.50 -0.33 -11.93
C PRO A 21 20.12 0.30 -11.73
N ALA A 22 19.07 -0.32 -12.27
CA ALA A 22 17.70 0.12 -12.16
C ALA A 22 16.86 -0.79 -11.26
N LEU A 23 16.73 -2.05 -11.64
CA LEU A 23 15.85 -3.03 -11.01
C LEU A 23 16.62 -4.30 -10.66
N SER A 24 16.48 -4.81 -9.44
CA SER A 24 17.08 -6.06 -9.00
C SER A 24 16.10 -6.92 -8.21
N ASP A 25 16.17 -8.22 -8.39
CA ASP A 25 15.61 -9.18 -7.45
C ASP A 25 16.61 -9.41 -6.31
N PHE A 26 16.14 -9.43 -5.08
CA PHE A 26 17.02 -9.64 -3.92
C PHE A 26 17.77 -10.96 -4.00
N ASN A 27 19.10 -10.90 -4.12
CA ASN A 27 20.00 -12.02 -4.40
C ASN A 27 19.72 -12.74 -5.73
N GLY A 28 19.24 -12.02 -6.75
CA GLY A 28 18.87 -12.57 -8.04
C GLY A 28 19.26 -11.68 -9.22
N LYS A 29 18.38 -11.64 -10.22
CA LYS A 29 18.54 -10.86 -11.46
C LYS A 29 18.71 -9.38 -11.16
N SER A 30 19.57 -8.72 -11.92
CA SER A 30 19.75 -7.26 -11.89
C SER A 30 19.78 -6.74 -13.32
N LEU A 31 19.12 -5.61 -13.57
CA LEU A 31 19.08 -4.91 -14.85
C LEU A 31 19.50 -3.46 -14.67
N SER A 32 20.28 -2.93 -15.62
CA SER A 32 20.47 -1.50 -15.79
C SER A 32 19.23 -0.82 -16.38
N TYR A 33 19.17 0.52 -16.38
CA TYR A 33 18.09 1.27 -17.03
C TYR A 33 18.01 0.99 -18.53
N GLY A 34 19.15 0.82 -19.20
CA GLY A 34 19.22 0.43 -20.60
C GLY A 34 18.65 -0.97 -20.85
N GLU A 35 19.03 -1.96 -20.03
CA GLU A 35 18.48 -3.30 -20.13
C GLU A 35 16.97 -3.35 -19.83
N VAL A 36 16.48 -2.51 -18.92
CA VAL A 36 15.03 -2.34 -18.69
C VAL A 36 14.36 -1.80 -19.95
N ALA A 37 14.94 -0.75 -20.57
CA ALA A 37 14.43 -0.16 -21.81
C ALA A 37 14.39 -1.19 -22.94
N GLU A 38 15.45 -1.99 -23.12
CA GLU A 38 15.48 -3.08 -24.11
C GLU A 38 14.36 -4.11 -23.90
N ASN A 39 14.15 -4.56 -22.66
CA ASN A 39 13.09 -5.50 -22.34
C ASN A 39 11.68 -4.89 -22.58
N ILE A 40 11.48 -3.60 -22.28
CA ILE A 40 10.23 -2.89 -22.57
C ILE A 40 9.95 -2.86 -24.07
N ILE A 41 10.91 -2.42 -24.89
CA ILE A 41 10.76 -2.33 -26.35
C ILE A 41 10.59 -3.73 -26.97
N TRP A 42 11.25 -4.75 -26.41
CA TRP A 42 11.05 -6.13 -26.83
C TRP A 42 9.62 -6.61 -26.51
N LEU A 43 9.06 -6.29 -25.34
CA LEU A 43 7.65 -6.59 -25.03
C LEU A 43 6.68 -5.80 -25.93
N HIS A 44 6.99 -4.53 -26.27
CA HIS A 44 6.23 -3.76 -27.26
C HIS A 44 6.18 -4.48 -28.63
N TYR A 45 7.31 -5.06 -29.06
CA TYR A 45 7.34 -5.87 -30.28
C TYR A 45 6.39 -7.08 -30.18
N ILE A 46 6.38 -7.79 -29.03
CA ILE A 46 5.44 -8.90 -28.80
C ILE A 46 3.98 -8.40 -28.82
N PHE A 47 3.68 -7.28 -28.15
CA PHE A 47 2.35 -6.70 -28.11
C PHE A 47 1.86 -6.32 -29.51
N GLU A 48 2.71 -5.69 -30.31
CA GLU A 48 2.41 -5.36 -31.71
C GLU A 48 2.06 -6.62 -32.52
N LYS A 49 2.89 -7.67 -32.42
CA LYS A 49 2.65 -8.95 -33.13
C LYS A 49 1.45 -9.73 -32.62
N ALA A 50 1.14 -9.59 -31.32
CA ALA A 50 -0.08 -10.10 -30.71
C ALA A 50 -1.33 -9.28 -31.08
N GLN A 51 -1.15 -8.17 -31.84
CA GLN A 51 -2.22 -7.26 -32.24
C GLN A 51 -2.90 -6.54 -31.08
N ILE A 52 -2.14 -6.30 -29.98
CA ILE A 52 -2.61 -5.49 -28.86
C ILE A 52 -2.78 -4.05 -29.32
N LYS A 53 -3.89 -3.45 -28.93
CA LYS A 53 -4.24 -2.07 -29.26
C LYS A 53 -4.07 -1.17 -28.04
N LYS A 54 -3.91 0.12 -28.29
CA LYS A 54 -4.00 1.15 -27.26
C LYS A 54 -5.34 1.01 -26.50
N GLY A 55 -5.28 1.02 -25.17
CA GLY A 55 -6.44 0.83 -24.30
C GLY A 55 -6.85 -0.62 -24.04
N ASP A 56 -6.25 -1.62 -24.71
CA ASP A 56 -6.43 -3.02 -24.34
C ASP A 56 -5.87 -3.27 -22.93
N LYS A 57 -6.49 -4.20 -22.19
CA LYS A 57 -6.12 -4.48 -20.80
C LYS A 57 -5.20 -5.70 -20.74
N ILE A 58 -4.13 -5.57 -19.98
CA ILE A 58 -3.15 -6.62 -19.73
C ILE A 58 -3.13 -6.88 -18.21
N ALA A 59 -3.57 -8.07 -17.83
CA ALA A 59 -3.53 -8.49 -16.43
C ALA A 59 -2.13 -8.96 -16.03
N LEU A 60 -1.76 -8.68 -14.78
CA LEU A 60 -0.43 -8.98 -14.24
C LEU A 60 -0.57 -9.50 -12.80
N ILE A 61 -0.19 -10.75 -12.57
CA ILE A 61 -0.27 -11.39 -11.25
C ILE A 61 1.04 -12.06 -10.87
N GLY A 62 1.61 -11.63 -9.77
CA GLY A 62 2.87 -12.19 -9.28
C GLY A 62 3.42 -11.42 -8.08
N LYS A 63 4.49 -11.94 -7.51
CA LYS A 63 5.24 -11.24 -6.47
C LYS A 63 6.10 -10.15 -7.11
N ASN A 64 6.47 -9.16 -6.29
CA ASN A 64 7.42 -8.12 -6.72
C ASN A 64 8.66 -8.77 -7.32
N SER A 65 8.98 -8.41 -8.55
CA SER A 65 10.16 -8.88 -9.28
C SER A 65 10.54 -7.93 -10.41
N VAL A 66 11.76 -8.07 -10.91
CA VAL A 66 12.23 -7.34 -12.08
C VAL A 66 11.29 -7.51 -13.27
N ASN A 67 10.87 -8.75 -13.57
CA ASN A 67 10.00 -9.00 -14.71
C ASN A 67 8.57 -8.46 -14.51
N TRP A 68 8.08 -8.42 -13.26
CA TRP A 68 6.81 -7.76 -12.93
C TRP A 68 6.88 -6.25 -13.27
N ALA A 69 7.94 -5.59 -12.80
CA ALA A 69 8.15 -4.16 -13.05
C ALA A 69 8.32 -3.84 -14.55
N VAL A 70 9.10 -4.67 -15.27
CA VAL A 70 9.27 -4.56 -16.73
C VAL A 70 7.93 -4.71 -17.46
N THR A 71 7.10 -5.71 -17.08
CA THR A 71 5.77 -5.92 -17.68
C THR A 71 4.85 -4.73 -17.44
N TYR A 72 4.83 -4.20 -16.22
CA TYR A 72 4.07 -3.00 -15.86
C TYR A 72 4.47 -1.81 -16.73
N LEU A 73 5.78 -1.49 -16.77
CA LEU A 73 6.31 -0.37 -17.57
C LEU A 73 6.02 -0.58 -19.06
N ALA A 74 6.25 -1.78 -19.59
CA ALA A 74 5.96 -2.08 -20.99
C ALA A 74 4.50 -1.86 -21.32
N THR A 75 3.58 -2.26 -20.45
CA THR A 75 2.14 -2.09 -20.67
C THR A 75 1.75 -0.62 -20.75
N ILE A 76 2.12 0.19 -19.75
CA ILE A 76 1.71 1.60 -19.69
C ILE A 76 2.44 2.45 -20.74
N THR A 77 3.69 2.13 -21.09
CA THR A 77 4.45 2.87 -22.11
C THR A 77 4.07 2.47 -23.55
N TYR A 78 3.36 1.34 -23.73
CA TYR A 78 2.73 0.96 -24.99
C TYR A 78 1.40 1.69 -25.22
N GLY A 79 0.76 2.18 -24.16
CA GLY A 79 -0.57 2.74 -24.16
C GLY A 79 -1.68 1.71 -23.94
N ALA A 80 -1.33 0.50 -23.51
CA ALA A 80 -2.26 -0.47 -22.96
C ALA A 80 -2.52 -0.16 -21.48
N VAL A 81 -3.60 -0.72 -20.93
CA VAL A 81 -4.02 -0.52 -19.54
C VAL A 81 -3.55 -1.71 -18.71
N ILE A 82 -2.77 -1.44 -17.67
CA ILE A 82 -2.34 -2.50 -16.75
C ILE A 82 -3.44 -2.83 -15.73
N VAL A 83 -3.60 -4.13 -15.43
CA VAL A 83 -4.51 -4.62 -14.39
C VAL A 83 -3.68 -5.45 -13.40
N PRO A 84 -3.04 -4.80 -12.42
CA PRO A 84 -2.25 -5.51 -11.42
C PRO A 84 -3.15 -6.23 -10.43
N ILE A 85 -2.85 -7.51 -10.19
CA ILE A 85 -3.60 -8.39 -9.31
C ILE A 85 -2.69 -8.84 -8.17
N LEU A 86 -3.16 -8.72 -6.94
CA LEU A 86 -2.41 -9.20 -5.77
C LEU A 86 -2.25 -10.72 -5.84
N PRO A 87 -1.05 -11.27 -5.56
CA PRO A 87 -0.80 -12.71 -5.66
C PRO A 87 -1.57 -13.55 -4.64
N ASP A 88 -2.14 -12.93 -3.62
CA ASP A 88 -2.92 -13.57 -2.55
C ASP A 88 -4.42 -13.73 -2.89
N PHE A 89 -4.87 -13.30 -4.07
CA PHE A 89 -6.24 -13.55 -4.54
C PHE A 89 -6.47 -15.03 -4.87
N HIS A 90 -7.67 -15.54 -4.58
CA HIS A 90 -8.05 -16.89 -4.98
C HIS A 90 -8.25 -16.98 -6.51
N ALA A 91 -8.13 -18.18 -7.06
CA ALA A 91 -8.26 -18.40 -8.50
C ALA A 91 -9.57 -17.85 -9.07
N ASP A 92 -10.69 -18.03 -8.37
CA ASP A 92 -12.00 -17.52 -8.83
C ASP A 92 -12.05 -15.98 -8.85
N ASP A 93 -11.37 -15.30 -7.91
CA ASP A 93 -11.25 -13.84 -7.92
C ASP A 93 -10.41 -13.39 -9.13
N VAL A 94 -9.32 -14.12 -9.44
CA VAL A 94 -8.48 -13.84 -10.61
C VAL A 94 -9.27 -14.01 -11.90
N HIS A 95 -10.03 -15.11 -12.06
CA HIS A 95 -10.91 -15.33 -13.20
C HIS A 95 -11.93 -14.19 -13.35
N HIS A 96 -12.54 -13.77 -12.23
CA HIS A 96 -13.48 -12.65 -12.22
C HIS A 96 -12.81 -11.34 -12.67
N ILE A 97 -11.66 -10.99 -12.11
CA ILE A 97 -10.94 -9.76 -12.45
C ILE A 97 -10.54 -9.73 -13.92
N VAL A 98 -9.95 -10.82 -14.44
CA VAL A 98 -9.55 -10.92 -15.85
C VAL A 98 -10.75 -10.75 -16.79
N ASN A 99 -11.89 -11.38 -16.49
CA ASN A 99 -13.11 -11.24 -17.29
C ASN A 99 -13.74 -9.86 -17.16
N HIS A 100 -13.89 -9.34 -15.93
CA HIS A 100 -14.53 -8.06 -15.69
C HIS A 100 -13.73 -6.90 -16.28
N SER A 101 -12.40 -6.96 -16.24
CA SER A 101 -11.52 -5.95 -16.84
C SER A 101 -11.42 -6.05 -18.36
N ASP A 102 -11.95 -7.10 -18.98
CA ASP A 102 -11.75 -7.44 -20.41
C ASP A 102 -10.27 -7.62 -20.78
N SER A 103 -9.47 -8.18 -19.86
CA SER A 103 -8.04 -8.40 -20.12
C SER A 103 -7.84 -9.39 -21.26
N VAL A 104 -6.98 -9.02 -22.22
CA VAL A 104 -6.67 -9.84 -23.41
C VAL A 104 -5.40 -10.64 -23.25
N LEU A 105 -4.47 -10.19 -22.38
CA LEU A 105 -3.28 -10.93 -21.99
C LEU A 105 -3.21 -11.04 -20.45
N LEU A 106 -2.59 -12.11 -19.99
CA LEU A 106 -2.24 -12.31 -18.59
C LEU A 106 -0.75 -12.67 -18.47
N PHE A 107 -0.02 -11.98 -17.60
CA PHE A 107 1.30 -12.38 -17.15
C PHE A 107 1.20 -12.95 -15.74
N ALA A 108 1.63 -14.19 -15.54
CA ALA A 108 1.48 -14.89 -14.28
C ALA A 108 2.74 -15.68 -13.88
N LEU A 109 2.97 -15.81 -12.57
CA LEU A 109 3.92 -16.79 -12.04
C LEU A 109 3.39 -18.21 -12.30
N GLU A 110 4.27 -19.17 -12.60
CA GLU A 110 3.90 -20.57 -12.87
C GLU A 110 3.06 -21.16 -11.72
N SER A 111 3.49 -20.98 -10.49
CA SER A 111 2.78 -21.48 -9.30
C SER A 111 1.37 -20.87 -9.08
N ILE A 112 1.06 -19.77 -9.74
CA ILE A 112 -0.28 -19.17 -9.77
C ILE A 112 -1.05 -19.73 -10.96
N TYR A 113 -0.42 -19.77 -12.15
CA TYR A 113 -1.03 -20.31 -13.38
C TYR A 113 -1.54 -21.75 -13.18
N GLU A 114 -0.79 -22.62 -12.51
CA GLU A 114 -1.19 -24.00 -12.20
C GLU A 114 -2.54 -24.11 -11.46
N LYS A 115 -3.00 -23.05 -10.83
CA LYS A 115 -4.28 -22.99 -10.12
C LYS A 115 -5.41 -22.33 -10.91
N LEU A 116 -5.09 -21.75 -12.06
CA LEU A 116 -6.06 -21.08 -12.92
C LEU A 116 -6.66 -22.05 -13.92
N ASP A 117 -7.88 -21.76 -14.33
CA ASP A 117 -8.60 -22.43 -15.40
C ASP A 117 -8.80 -21.42 -16.54
N GLU A 118 -7.99 -21.51 -17.59
CA GLU A 118 -8.04 -20.61 -18.74
C GLU A 118 -9.36 -20.65 -19.48
N THR A 119 -10.12 -21.75 -19.37
CA THR A 119 -11.45 -21.88 -20.01
C THR A 119 -12.49 -20.96 -19.38
N LYS A 120 -12.24 -20.52 -18.14
CA LYS A 120 -13.08 -19.54 -17.43
C LYS A 120 -12.76 -18.09 -17.81
N MET A 121 -11.71 -17.82 -18.59
CA MET A 121 -11.27 -16.46 -18.99
C MET A 121 -11.53 -16.23 -20.48
N GLN A 122 -12.77 -15.85 -20.81
CA GLN A 122 -13.31 -15.88 -22.18
C GLN A 122 -12.60 -14.94 -23.16
N ASN A 123 -12.20 -13.74 -22.72
CA ASN A 123 -11.58 -12.73 -23.59
C ASN A 123 -10.05 -12.88 -23.70
N LEU A 124 -9.46 -13.76 -22.90
CA LEU A 124 -8.02 -13.92 -22.82
C LEU A 124 -7.49 -14.60 -24.11
N GLU A 125 -6.49 -13.99 -24.74
CA GLU A 125 -5.85 -14.50 -25.96
C GLU A 125 -4.59 -15.31 -25.66
N ALA A 126 -3.82 -14.92 -24.61
CA ALA A 126 -2.63 -15.64 -24.18
C ALA A 126 -2.29 -15.41 -22.71
N ILE A 127 -1.56 -16.38 -22.13
CA ILE A 127 -0.96 -16.28 -20.80
C ILE A 127 0.56 -16.46 -20.96
N PHE A 128 1.32 -15.52 -20.39
CA PHE A 128 2.78 -15.53 -20.38
C PHE A 128 3.30 -15.85 -18.99
N SER A 129 4.40 -16.59 -18.96
CA SER A 129 5.23 -16.77 -17.76
C SER A 129 5.84 -15.42 -17.34
N LEU A 130 5.74 -15.10 -16.08
CA LEU A 130 6.41 -13.92 -15.52
C LEU A 130 7.90 -14.18 -15.22
N GLU A 131 8.34 -15.44 -15.19
CA GLU A 131 9.73 -15.81 -14.96
C GLU A 131 10.61 -15.59 -16.20
N ASP A 132 10.13 -15.99 -17.38
CA ASP A 132 10.94 -16.02 -18.61
C ASP A 132 10.20 -15.55 -19.87
N PHE A 133 8.98 -15.05 -19.73
CA PHE A 133 8.10 -14.57 -20.79
C PHE A 133 7.69 -15.63 -21.85
N LYS A 134 7.83 -16.90 -21.54
CA LYS A 134 7.31 -17.98 -22.39
C LYS A 134 5.79 -18.05 -22.32
N LEU A 135 5.19 -18.67 -23.32
CA LEU A 135 3.75 -18.90 -23.37
C LEU A 135 3.35 -20.11 -22.54
N PHE A 136 2.44 -19.92 -21.58
CA PHE A 136 1.73 -21.00 -20.90
C PHE A 136 0.48 -21.42 -21.66
N TYR A 137 -0.25 -20.43 -22.20
CA TYR A 137 -1.50 -20.64 -22.94
C TYR A 137 -1.62 -19.66 -24.10
N TYR A 138 -2.25 -20.09 -25.19
CA TYR A 138 -2.55 -19.23 -26.35
C TYR A 138 -3.74 -19.75 -27.15
N LYS A 139 -4.60 -18.88 -27.64
CA LYS A 139 -5.69 -19.22 -28.58
C LYS A 139 -5.20 -19.28 -30.02
N LYS A 140 -4.33 -18.38 -30.44
CA LYS A 140 -3.84 -18.27 -31.82
C LYS A 140 -2.47 -18.95 -31.95
N LYS A 141 -2.41 -20.07 -32.66
CA LYS A 141 -1.16 -20.83 -32.92
C LYS A 141 -0.04 -20.00 -33.54
N GLY A 142 -0.37 -18.94 -34.29
CA GLY A 142 0.60 -18.04 -34.91
C GLY A 142 1.42 -17.22 -33.92
N LEU A 143 1.03 -17.14 -32.64
CA LEU A 143 1.77 -16.39 -31.64
C LEU A 143 3.05 -17.13 -31.18
N VAL A 144 3.05 -18.47 -31.18
CA VAL A 144 4.20 -19.28 -30.71
C VAL A 144 5.50 -18.94 -31.47
N PRO A 145 5.56 -19.07 -32.81
CA PRO A 145 6.80 -18.76 -33.53
C PRO A 145 7.19 -17.27 -33.43
N ILE A 146 6.23 -16.38 -33.18
CA ILE A 146 6.51 -14.96 -32.95
C ILE A 146 7.28 -14.80 -31.65
N VAL A 147 6.81 -15.39 -30.55
CA VAL A 147 7.42 -15.29 -29.24
C VAL A 147 8.79 -15.98 -29.21
N GLU A 148 8.91 -17.18 -29.79
CA GLU A 148 10.16 -17.93 -29.86
C GLU A 148 11.29 -17.18 -30.60
N LYS A 149 10.96 -16.50 -31.71
CA LYS A 149 11.92 -15.72 -32.53
C LYS A 149 11.97 -14.24 -32.17
N SER A 150 11.23 -13.81 -31.16
CA SER A 150 11.07 -12.39 -30.85
C SER A 150 12.39 -11.70 -30.47
N LYS A 151 13.28 -12.38 -29.74
CA LYS A 151 14.58 -11.84 -29.35
C LYS A 151 15.51 -11.68 -30.54
N ASP A 152 15.59 -12.66 -31.42
CA ASP A 152 16.43 -12.60 -32.62
C ASP A 152 15.94 -11.47 -33.53
N ASN A 153 14.65 -11.42 -33.79
CA ASN A 153 14.03 -10.36 -34.61
C ASN A 153 14.20 -8.96 -34.00
N PHE A 154 14.20 -8.85 -32.67
CA PHE A 154 14.47 -7.60 -31.96
C PHE A 154 15.92 -7.17 -32.15
N LEU A 155 16.89 -8.08 -31.95
CA LEU A 155 18.31 -7.81 -32.15
C LEU A 155 18.61 -7.39 -33.60
N ASP A 156 18.01 -8.08 -34.58
CA ASP A 156 18.14 -7.72 -36.00
C ASP A 156 17.61 -6.30 -36.28
N LYS A 157 16.48 -5.91 -35.68
CA LYS A 157 15.87 -4.58 -35.85
C LYS A 157 16.73 -3.43 -35.27
N TYR A 158 17.51 -3.72 -34.24
CA TYR A 158 18.31 -2.70 -33.51
C TYR A 158 19.83 -2.90 -33.67
N ASP A 159 20.29 -3.62 -34.71
CA ASP A 159 21.72 -3.86 -34.98
C ASP A 159 22.47 -4.46 -33.78
N GLY A 160 21.80 -5.36 -33.05
CA GLY A 160 22.34 -6.09 -31.90
C GLY A 160 22.04 -5.48 -30.53
N SER A 161 21.75 -4.18 -30.41
CA SER A 161 21.37 -3.56 -29.12
C SER A 161 20.62 -2.24 -29.30
N LEU A 162 19.73 -1.94 -28.35
CA LEU A 162 19.11 -0.63 -28.24
C LEU A 162 20.13 0.35 -27.59
N ILE A 163 20.17 1.57 -28.06
CA ILE A 163 20.96 2.66 -27.45
C ILE A 163 20.04 3.77 -26.95
N ALA A 164 20.51 4.55 -25.98
CA ALA A 164 19.70 5.57 -25.29
C ALA A 164 19.05 6.58 -26.27
N GLU A 165 19.78 7.00 -27.32
CA GLU A 165 19.31 7.95 -28.31
C GLU A 165 18.17 7.42 -29.18
N LYS A 166 18.12 6.11 -29.39
CA LYS A 166 17.07 5.42 -30.17
C LYS A 166 15.82 5.08 -29.34
N LEU A 167 15.88 5.19 -27.99
CA LEU A 167 14.71 4.96 -27.15
C LEU A 167 13.66 6.04 -27.40
N SER A 168 12.46 5.61 -27.74
CA SER A 168 11.30 6.50 -27.86
C SER A 168 10.03 5.72 -27.60
N PHE A 169 9.16 6.26 -26.75
CA PHE A 169 7.84 5.70 -26.50
C PHE A 169 6.75 6.46 -27.29
N PRO A 170 5.61 5.82 -27.56
CA PRO A 170 4.46 6.51 -28.13
C PRO A 170 4.01 7.69 -27.25
N GLU A 171 3.43 8.69 -27.87
CA GLU A 171 2.79 9.79 -27.15
C GLU A 171 1.48 9.30 -26.53
N ILE A 172 1.38 9.40 -25.21
CA ILE A 172 0.22 8.97 -24.42
C ILE A 172 -0.22 10.15 -23.57
N SER A 173 -1.50 10.54 -23.71
CA SER A 173 -2.06 11.66 -22.96
C SER A 173 -2.25 11.30 -21.48
N ASN A 174 -2.06 12.27 -20.59
CA ASN A 174 -2.32 12.10 -19.16
C ASN A 174 -3.79 11.75 -18.86
N ASN A 175 -4.75 12.07 -19.73
CA ASN A 175 -6.16 11.70 -19.59
C ASN A 175 -6.45 10.23 -19.87
N GLU A 176 -5.53 9.53 -20.53
CA GLU A 176 -5.74 8.14 -20.86
C GLU A 176 -5.68 7.26 -19.64
N LEU A 177 -6.50 6.21 -19.64
CA LEU A 177 -6.51 5.21 -18.60
C LEU A 177 -5.18 4.45 -18.61
N ALA A 178 -4.49 4.45 -17.48
CA ALA A 178 -3.21 3.75 -17.32
C ALA A 178 -3.38 2.41 -16.59
N GLU A 179 -4.22 2.40 -15.56
CA GLU A 179 -4.30 1.28 -14.62
C GLU A 179 -5.72 1.07 -14.11
N ILE A 180 -6.10 -0.21 -13.92
CA ILE A 180 -7.34 -0.59 -13.20
C ILE A 180 -6.93 -1.42 -11.98
N VAL A 181 -7.10 -0.86 -10.78
CA VAL A 181 -6.77 -1.54 -9.52
C VAL A 181 -8.02 -2.06 -8.85
N TYR A 182 -8.07 -3.37 -8.60
CA TYR A 182 -9.22 -3.98 -7.93
C TYR A 182 -9.07 -3.92 -6.42
N THR A 183 -10.05 -3.28 -5.77
CA THR A 183 -10.12 -3.18 -4.31
C THR A 183 -11.12 -4.20 -3.77
N SER A 184 -10.78 -4.82 -2.64
CA SER A 184 -11.72 -5.70 -1.93
C SER A 184 -12.85 -4.85 -1.32
N GLY A 185 -13.98 -4.78 -2.01
CA GLY A 185 -15.17 -4.08 -1.53
C GLY A 185 -15.73 -4.71 -0.24
N THR A 186 -16.33 -3.90 0.61
CA THR A 186 -17.08 -4.36 1.80
C THR A 186 -18.36 -5.14 1.44
N THR A 187 -18.75 -5.16 0.17
CA THR A 187 -19.97 -5.79 -0.38
C THR A 187 -19.73 -7.13 -1.08
N GLY A 188 -18.50 -7.69 -1.01
CA GLY A 188 -18.18 -9.02 -1.54
C GLY A 188 -17.63 -9.04 -2.97
N PHE A 189 -17.85 -8.02 -3.82
CA PHE A 189 -17.25 -7.92 -5.14
C PHE A 189 -16.22 -6.79 -5.19
N SER A 190 -15.06 -7.07 -5.80
CA SER A 190 -14.00 -6.08 -5.97
C SER A 190 -14.42 -5.04 -7.00
N LYS A 191 -14.28 -3.74 -6.66
CA LYS A 191 -14.48 -2.64 -7.62
C LYS A 191 -13.15 -2.35 -8.33
N GLY A 192 -13.19 -2.19 -9.66
CA GLY A 192 -12.02 -1.77 -10.44
C GLY A 192 -11.88 -0.25 -10.46
N VAL A 193 -10.93 0.29 -9.74
CA VAL A 193 -10.62 1.73 -9.69
C VAL A 193 -9.84 2.11 -10.95
N MET A 194 -10.34 3.05 -11.74
CA MET A 194 -9.73 3.52 -12.98
C MET A 194 -8.78 4.70 -12.71
N LEU A 195 -7.48 4.47 -12.82
CA LEU A 195 -6.46 5.51 -12.64
C LEU A 195 -5.92 5.97 -14.01
N PRO A 196 -6.10 7.24 -14.39
CA PRO A 196 -5.47 7.80 -15.58
C PRO A 196 -3.96 8.01 -15.35
N HIS A 197 -3.19 8.18 -16.42
CA HIS A 197 -1.79 8.58 -16.33
C HIS A 197 -1.60 9.83 -15.47
N ASN A 198 -2.58 10.75 -15.47
CA ASN A 198 -2.56 11.97 -14.66
C ASN A 198 -2.53 11.69 -13.15
N SER A 199 -3.32 10.72 -12.68
CA SER A 199 -3.31 10.33 -11.25
C SER A 199 -1.95 9.76 -10.84
N LEU A 200 -1.35 8.92 -11.68
CA LEU A 200 -0.05 8.32 -11.40
C LEU A 200 1.07 9.37 -11.39
N ILE A 201 1.11 10.26 -12.41
CA ILE A 201 2.14 11.31 -12.47
C ILE A 201 1.98 12.34 -11.35
N ALA A 202 0.76 12.64 -10.90
CA ALA A 202 0.53 13.55 -9.78
C ALA A 202 1.20 13.05 -8.50
N ASN A 203 1.07 11.76 -8.19
CA ASN A 203 1.76 11.14 -7.07
C ASN A 203 3.29 11.18 -7.23
N VAL A 204 3.79 10.91 -8.44
CA VAL A 204 5.23 10.92 -8.74
C VAL A 204 5.82 12.32 -8.59
N ILE A 205 5.20 13.34 -9.17
CA ILE A 205 5.70 14.74 -9.11
C ILE A 205 5.64 15.27 -7.68
N TYR A 206 4.55 14.99 -6.95
CA TYR A 206 4.50 15.35 -5.54
C TYR A 206 5.68 14.75 -4.76
N ALA A 207 5.94 13.45 -4.95
CA ALA A 207 7.04 12.78 -4.26
C ALA A 207 8.42 13.31 -4.69
N GLN A 208 8.63 13.64 -5.98
CA GLN A 208 9.87 14.27 -6.47
C GLN A 208 10.15 15.61 -5.78
N ASN A 209 9.11 16.38 -5.46
CA ASN A 209 9.22 17.69 -4.83
C ASN A 209 9.39 17.63 -3.30
N HIS A 210 8.87 16.58 -2.64
CA HIS A 210 8.75 16.53 -1.18
C HIS A 210 9.52 15.40 -0.50
N MET A 211 9.97 14.37 -1.25
CA MET A 211 10.72 13.24 -0.72
C MET A 211 12.15 13.24 -1.29
N ASP A 212 13.15 13.35 -0.42
CA ASP A 212 14.58 13.56 -0.80
C ASP A 212 15.21 12.26 -1.36
N LEU A 213 14.95 11.96 -2.64
CA LEU A 213 15.63 10.91 -3.41
C LEU A 213 16.44 11.53 -4.56
N LYS A 214 17.55 10.88 -4.93
CA LYS A 214 18.47 11.28 -5.99
C LYS A 214 18.81 10.09 -6.89
N PRO A 215 19.25 10.34 -8.15
CA PRO A 215 19.78 9.27 -9.00
C PRO A 215 20.86 8.45 -8.27
N GLY A 216 20.75 7.13 -8.37
CA GLY A 216 21.63 6.19 -7.69
C GLY A 216 21.28 5.86 -6.24
N ASP A 217 20.32 6.54 -5.62
CA ASP A 217 19.79 6.12 -4.31
C ASP A 217 19.12 4.75 -4.41
N THR A 218 19.09 4.02 -3.30
CA THR A 218 18.59 2.65 -3.25
C THR A 218 17.26 2.55 -2.53
N ILE A 219 16.39 1.69 -3.05
CA ILE A 219 15.09 1.35 -2.47
C ILE A 219 15.01 -0.16 -2.25
N ALA A 220 14.50 -0.59 -1.10
CA ALA A 220 14.14 -1.98 -0.84
C ALA A 220 12.62 -2.12 -0.92
N SER A 221 12.13 -2.68 -2.02
CA SER A 221 10.71 -2.86 -2.27
C SER A 221 10.22 -4.18 -1.67
N PHE A 222 9.32 -4.09 -0.68
CA PHE A 222 8.73 -5.24 -0.01
C PHE A 222 7.21 -5.12 0.18
N LEU A 223 6.64 -3.95 0.02
CA LEU A 223 5.20 -3.80 -0.08
C LEU A 223 4.72 -4.35 -1.43
N PRO A 224 3.51 -4.94 -1.52
CA PRO A 224 2.99 -5.38 -2.81
C PRO A 224 2.91 -4.23 -3.81
N ILE A 225 3.68 -4.29 -4.90
CA ILE A 225 3.62 -3.26 -5.95
C ILE A 225 2.39 -3.39 -6.87
N ALA A 226 1.59 -4.45 -6.70
CA ALA A 226 0.24 -4.53 -7.23
C ALA A 226 -0.78 -3.68 -6.43
N HIS A 227 -0.36 -3.07 -5.32
CA HIS A 227 -1.14 -2.11 -4.55
C HIS A 227 -0.58 -0.70 -4.78
N THR A 228 -1.44 0.29 -4.98
CA THR A 228 -1.06 1.67 -5.36
C THR A 228 0.01 2.30 -4.47
N PHE A 229 0.02 2.02 -3.15
CA PHE A 229 1.03 2.56 -2.24
C PHE A 229 2.45 2.05 -2.55
N GLY A 230 2.61 0.72 -2.71
CA GLY A 230 3.88 0.12 -3.14
C GLY A 230 4.24 0.54 -4.57
N CYS A 231 3.27 0.54 -5.49
CA CYS A 231 3.45 0.92 -6.88
C CYS A 231 4.00 2.35 -7.01
N ALA A 232 3.32 3.33 -6.42
CA ALA A 232 3.71 4.73 -6.57
C ALA A 232 5.06 5.03 -5.92
N PHE A 233 5.33 4.56 -4.67
CA PHE A 233 6.43 5.07 -3.87
C PHE A 233 7.61 4.11 -3.68
N GLU A 234 7.44 2.79 -3.90
CA GLU A 234 8.59 1.87 -3.97
C GLU A 234 9.03 1.59 -5.41
N PHE A 235 8.24 2.00 -6.43
CA PHE A 235 8.52 1.68 -7.83
C PHE A 235 8.47 2.91 -8.75
N LEU A 236 7.30 3.49 -9.06
CA LEU A 236 7.19 4.52 -10.11
C LEU A 236 8.00 5.78 -9.81
N PHE A 237 7.86 6.32 -8.60
CA PHE A 237 8.58 7.52 -8.16
C PHE A 237 10.10 7.30 -8.16
N PRO A 238 10.67 6.31 -7.46
CA PRO A 238 12.11 6.08 -7.47
C PRO A 238 12.65 5.80 -8.88
N PHE A 239 11.92 5.02 -9.70
CA PHE A 239 12.31 4.72 -11.06
C PHE A 239 12.37 5.97 -11.94
N SER A 240 11.43 6.92 -11.75
CA SER A 240 11.38 8.17 -12.49
C SER A 240 12.57 9.10 -12.21
N ILE A 241 13.24 8.93 -11.04
CA ILE A 241 14.42 9.73 -10.65
C ILE A 241 15.74 9.10 -11.12
N GLY A 242 15.81 7.79 -11.27
CA GLY A 242 17.06 7.08 -11.54
C GLY A 242 17.58 6.31 -10.32
N CYS A 243 16.73 5.92 -9.39
CA CYS A 243 17.10 5.09 -8.22
C CYS A 243 17.27 3.62 -8.59
N HIS A 244 18.01 2.89 -7.76
CA HIS A 244 18.13 1.44 -7.84
C HIS A 244 17.12 0.76 -6.91
N ILE A 245 16.18 0.01 -7.47
CA ILE A 245 15.10 -0.65 -6.74
C ILE A 245 15.41 -2.15 -6.62
N THR A 246 15.42 -2.67 -5.38
CA THR A 246 15.60 -4.10 -5.09
C THR A 246 14.31 -4.70 -4.57
N PHE A 247 13.73 -5.65 -5.31
CA PHE A 247 12.49 -6.36 -4.95
C PHE A 247 12.77 -7.56 -4.05
N LEU A 248 12.08 -7.64 -2.92
CA LEU A 248 12.31 -8.74 -1.97
C LEU A 248 11.61 -10.04 -2.35
N GLY A 249 10.68 -10.07 -3.26
CA GLY A 249 10.06 -11.27 -3.87
C GLY A 249 9.47 -12.33 -2.93
N LYS A 250 9.72 -12.22 -1.63
CA LYS A 250 9.27 -13.16 -0.58
C LYS A 250 8.33 -12.44 0.37
N ILE A 251 7.46 -13.20 1.04
CA ILE A 251 6.63 -12.67 2.13
C ILE A 251 7.59 -12.09 3.19
N PRO A 252 7.50 -10.79 3.47
CA PRO A 252 8.46 -10.13 4.35
C PRO A 252 8.24 -10.55 5.81
N SER A 253 9.17 -11.33 6.36
CA SER A 253 9.30 -11.46 7.82
C SER A 253 10.22 -10.35 8.35
N PRO A 254 10.07 -9.90 9.61
CA PRO A 254 10.94 -8.87 10.18
C PRO A 254 12.45 -9.21 10.02
N LYS A 255 12.82 -10.47 10.10
CA LYS A 255 14.20 -10.94 9.94
C LYS A 255 14.69 -10.74 8.49
N ILE A 256 13.89 -11.08 7.50
CA ILE A 256 14.22 -10.93 6.07
C ILE A 256 14.30 -9.44 5.71
N ILE A 257 13.35 -8.63 6.17
CA ILE A 257 13.34 -7.17 5.96
C ILE A 257 14.62 -6.54 6.50
N LEU A 258 14.98 -6.82 7.77
CA LEU A 258 16.18 -6.25 8.38
C LEU A 258 17.47 -6.73 7.70
N GLN A 259 17.52 -7.98 7.19
CA GLN A 259 18.64 -8.47 6.39
C GLN A 259 18.75 -7.70 5.06
N ALA A 260 17.63 -7.50 4.37
CA ALA A 260 17.59 -6.75 3.11
C ALA A 260 17.99 -5.29 3.32
N PHE A 261 17.50 -4.63 4.37
CA PHE A 261 17.88 -3.26 4.68
C PHE A 261 19.38 -3.08 4.96
N LYS A 262 20.01 -4.06 5.61
CA LYS A 262 21.48 -4.04 5.82
C LYS A 262 22.26 -4.12 4.50
N GLN A 263 21.76 -4.88 3.52
CA GLN A 263 22.42 -5.06 2.22
C GLN A 263 22.13 -3.91 1.28
N VAL A 264 20.85 -3.54 1.13
CA VAL A 264 20.37 -2.53 0.19
C VAL A 264 20.66 -1.11 0.71
N ARG A 265 20.59 -0.89 2.02
CA ARG A 265 20.74 0.42 2.68
C ARG A 265 19.82 1.49 2.08
N PRO A 266 18.50 1.26 2.08
CA PRO A 266 17.54 2.11 1.38
C PRO A 266 17.58 3.55 1.88
N ARG A 267 17.34 4.51 0.97
CA ARG A 267 17.28 5.94 1.28
C ARG A 267 15.91 6.35 1.80
N LEU A 268 14.84 5.76 1.26
CA LEU A 268 13.46 5.92 1.70
C LEU A 268 12.90 4.52 2.03
N ILE A 269 12.13 4.42 3.11
CA ILE A 269 11.49 3.18 3.53
C ILE A 269 9.99 3.43 3.61
N LEU A 270 9.21 2.63 2.90
CA LEU A 270 7.76 2.58 3.08
C LEU A 270 7.41 1.39 3.96
N SER A 271 6.42 1.53 4.82
CA SER A 271 6.02 0.43 5.69
C SER A 271 4.55 0.51 6.06
N VAL A 272 4.06 -0.57 6.64
CA VAL A 272 2.74 -0.62 7.30
C VAL A 272 2.94 -0.65 8.82
N PRO A 273 1.96 -0.17 9.62
CA PRO A 273 2.07 -0.07 11.08
C PRO A 273 2.55 -1.35 11.74
N LEU A 274 2.00 -2.50 11.34
CA LEU A 274 2.28 -3.81 11.93
C LEU A 274 3.78 -4.17 11.97
N VAL A 275 4.57 -3.74 10.99
CA VAL A 275 6.02 -4.01 10.94
C VAL A 275 6.74 -3.27 12.05
N LEU A 276 6.47 -1.97 12.18
CA LEU A 276 7.09 -1.12 13.22
C LEU A 276 6.61 -1.48 14.62
N GLU A 277 5.33 -1.76 14.79
CA GLU A 277 4.73 -2.17 16.06
C GLU A 277 5.34 -3.49 16.56
N LYS A 278 5.51 -4.49 15.70
CA LYS A 278 6.20 -5.75 16.06
C LYS A 278 7.66 -5.52 16.44
N ILE A 279 8.37 -4.63 15.76
CA ILE A 279 9.76 -4.27 16.13
C ILE A 279 9.78 -3.56 17.47
N TYR A 280 8.85 -2.63 17.70
CA TYR A 280 8.72 -1.93 18.98
C TYR A 280 8.47 -2.92 20.13
N ASP A 281 7.48 -3.78 20.03
CA ASP A 281 7.10 -4.69 21.11
C ASP A 281 8.18 -5.76 21.39
N LYS A 282 8.71 -6.40 20.34
CA LYS A 282 9.67 -7.51 20.50
C LYS A 282 11.10 -7.05 20.84
N GLN A 283 11.53 -5.90 20.38
CA GLN A 283 12.93 -5.46 20.53
C GLN A 283 13.09 -4.26 21.47
N ILE A 284 12.27 -3.22 21.31
CA ILE A 284 12.45 -1.96 22.03
C ILE A 284 11.89 -2.08 23.45
N LYS A 285 10.61 -2.41 23.56
CA LYS A 285 9.91 -2.52 24.83
C LYS A 285 10.58 -3.56 25.75
N ALA A 286 10.93 -4.73 25.21
CA ALA A 286 11.66 -5.76 25.94
C ALA A 286 13.03 -5.29 26.46
N ALA A 287 13.72 -4.41 25.72
CA ALA A 287 14.99 -3.84 26.14
C ALA A 287 14.82 -2.75 27.22
N LEU A 288 13.77 -1.92 27.10
CA LEU A 288 13.46 -0.84 28.05
C LEU A 288 12.92 -1.37 29.39
N ASP A 289 12.20 -2.49 29.39
CA ASP A 289 11.64 -3.13 30.58
C ASP A 289 12.69 -3.91 31.41
N LYS A 290 13.93 -4.05 30.94
CA LYS A 290 15.02 -4.63 31.74
C LYS A 290 15.25 -3.79 32.99
N GLY A 291 15.27 -4.43 34.17
CA GLY A 291 15.23 -3.78 35.49
C GLY A 291 16.23 -2.61 35.68
N VAL A 292 17.48 -2.78 35.20
CA VAL A 292 18.51 -1.70 35.28
C VAL A 292 18.15 -0.53 34.35
N VAL A 293 17.73 -0.79 33.12
CA VAL A 293 17.36 0.24 32.13
C VAL A 293 16.15 1.02 32.60
N LYS A 294 15.15 0.34 33.17
CA LYS A 294 13.95 0.95 33.74
C LYS A 294 14.24 1.92 34.90
N ILE A 295 15.29 1.66 35.67
CA ILE A 295 15.75 2.57 36.75
C ILE A 295 16.50 3.76 36.16
N LEU A 296 17.41 3.53 35.21
CA LEU A 296 18.24 4.57 34.60
C LEU A 296 17.43 5.60 33.79
N ILE A 297 16.31 5.19 33.17
CA ILE A 297 15.42 6.09 32.43
C ILE A 297 14.72 7.12 33.34
N LYS A 298 14.65 6.90 34.64
CA LYS A 298 14.08 7.87 35.59
C LYS A 298 14.97 9.11 35.78
N ALA A 299 16.28 9.02 35.49
CA ALA A 299 17.21 10.15 35.57
C ALA A 299 17.24 10.88 34.21
N PRO A 300 16.90 12.19 34.13
CA PRO A 300 16.72 12.90 32.84
C PRO A 300 17.93 12.83 31.90
N LEU A 301 19.15 13.01 32.41
CA LEU A 301 20.38 12.96 31.61
C LEU A 301 20.65 11.55 31.05
N LEU A 302 20.46 10.52 31.88
CA LEU A 302 20.64 9.12 31.46
C LEU A 302 19.56 8.67 30.51
N LYS A 303 18.32 9.14 30.67
CA LYS A 303 17.19 8.92 29.76
C LYS A 303 17.56 9.33 28.33
N ASN A 304 18.05 10.56 28.14
CA ASN A 304 18.40 11.08 26.82
C ASN A 304 19.54 10.27 26.17
N LEU A 305 20.53 9.84 26.92
CA LEU A 305 21.62 8.99 26.44
C LEU A 305 21.11 7.60 25.99
N ILE A 306 20.23 7.01 26.80
CA ILE A 306 19.60 5.71 26.48
C ILE A 306 18.74 5.82 25.22
N TYR A 307 17.92 6.86 25.13
CA TYR A 307 17.03 7.09 23.99
C TYR A 307 17.83 7.31 22.70
N LYS A 308 18.89 8.12 22.74
CA LYS A 308 19.80 8.29 21.60
C LYS A 308 20.45 6.97 21.19
N LYS A 309 20.85 6.13 22.15
CA LYS A 309 21.41 4.80 21.86
C LYS A 309 20.38 3.85 21.24
N VAL A 310 19.13 3.91 21.70
CA VAL A 310 18.02 3.14 21.10
C VAL A 310 17.74 3.60 19.69
N CYS A 311 17.62 4.91 19.46
CA CYS A 311 17.43 5.49 18.14
C CYS A 311 18.54 5.05 17.15
N ASN A 312 19.81 5.22 17.53
CA ASN A 312 20.95 4.83 16.69
C ASN A 312 20.93 3.34 16.32
N LYS A 313 20.61 2.46 17.29
CA LYS A 313 20.48 1.02 17.02
C LYS A 313 19.33 0.69 16.06
N LEU A 314 18.21 1.40 16.17
CA LEU A 314 17.11 1.26 15.23
C LEU A 314 17.52 1.75 13.84
N VAL A 315 18.10 2.93 13.74
CA VAL A 315 18.60 3.47 12.46
C VAL A 315 19.57 2.48 11.81
N GLU A 316 20.52 1.93 12.58
CA GLU A 316 21.45 0.91 12.08
C GLU A 316 20.73 -0.38 11.62
N ALA A 317 19.72 -0.85 12.37
CA ALA A 317 18.94 -2.03 12.01
C ALA A 317 18.18 -1.85 10.69
N PHE A 318 17.73 -0.63 10.39
CA PHE A 318 17.09 -0.25 9.13
C PHE A 318 18.08 0.14 8.02
N GLY A 319 19.36 -0.22 8.13
CA GLY A 319 20.39 -0.01 7.10
C GLY A 319 21.22 1.27 7.25
N GLY A 320 20.87 2.15 8.19
CA GLY A 320 21.68 3.32 8.58
C GLY A 320 21.77 4.44 7.55
N ASN A 321 21.03 4.40 6.46
CA ASN A 321 21.12 5.36 5.34
C ASN A 321 19.80 6.07 5.02
N PHE A 322 18.69 5.61 5.60
CA PHE A 322 17.38 6.19 5.25
C PHE A 322 17.18 7.59 5.82
N LYS A 323 16.46 8.41 5.08
CA LYS A 323 16.05 9.76 5.48
C LYS A 323 14.85 9.70 6.41
N GLU A 324 13.87 8.88 6.03
CA GLU A 324 12.64 8.67 6.79
C GLU A 324 11.97 7.33 6.47
N ILE A 325 11.06 6.92 7.36
CA ILE A 325 10.12 5.83 7.16
C ILE A 325 8.72 6.42 7.04
N VAL A 326 8.06 6.17 5.91
CA VAL A 326 6.67 6.59 5.70
C VAL A 326 5.74 5.42 5.98
N ILE A 327 4.86 5.58 6.93
CA ILE A 327 3.83 4.59 7.30
C ILE A 327 2.55 4.92 6.58
N GLY A 328 1.98 3.93 5.91
CA GLY A 328 0.70 4.06 5.20
C GLY A 328 -0.20 2.84 5.36
N GLY A 329 -1.42 2.93 4.82
CA GLY A 329 -2.39 1.84 4.75
C GLY A 329 -3.26 1.64 6.00
N ALA A 330 -2.80 2.07 7.19
CA ALA A 330 -3.56 2.06 8.44
C ALA A 330 -2.96 3.05 9.45
N ALA A 331 -3.69 3.36 10.52
CA ALA A 331 -3.19 4.20 11.60
C ALA A 331 -2.06 3.51 12.38
N LEU A 332 -0.98 4.24 12.66
CA LEU A 332 0.08 3.79 13.56
C LEU A 332 -0.39 3.89 15.02
N ASN A 333 -0.03 2.91 15.83
CA ASN A 333 -0.34 2.94 17.25
C ASN A 333 0.25 4.19 17.92
N GLU A 334 -0.59 5.01 18.55
CA GLU A 334 -0.22 6.31 19.14
C GLU A 334 0.94 6.21 20.16
N LYS A 335 1.00 5.14 20.96
CA LYS A 335 2.10 4.95 21.93
C LYS A 335 3.41 4.67 21.21
N VAL A 336 3.37 3.91 20.13
CA VAL A 336 4.54 3.59 19.31
C VAL A 336 5.02 4.86 18.61
N GLU A 337 4.11 5.59 17.97
CA GLU A 337 4.40 6.85 17.31
C GLU A 337 5.01 7.89 18.27
N THR A 338 4.36 8.12 19.40
CA THR A 338 4.85 9.04 20.45
C THR A 338 6.23 8.65 20.94
N PHE A 339 6.49 7.36 21.14
CA PHE A 339 7.80 6.89 21.56
C PHE A 339 8.85 7.11 20.48
N LEU A 340 8.58 6.75 19.23
CA LEU A 340 9.52 6.94 18.12
C LEU A 340 9.86 8.41 17.91
N LYS A 341 8.88 9.30 17.99
CA LYS A 341 9.07 10.74 17.95
C LYS A 341 9.92 11.24 19.13
N MET A 342 9.65 10.75 20.34
CA MET A 342 10.40 11.14 21.55
C MET A 342 11.88 10.77 21.50
N ILE A 343 12.24 9.67 20.83
CA ILE A 343 13.64 9.27 20.63
C ILE A 343 14.29 9.92 19.40
N GLY A 344 13.54 10.71 18.61
CA GLY A 344 14.01 11.33 17.38
C GLY A 344 14.20 10.36 16.22
N PHE A 345 13.41 9.26 16.17
CA PHE A 345 13.44 8.31 15.07
C PHE A 345 12.64 8.86 13.88
N PRO A 346 13.23 8.89 12.66
CA PRO A 346 12.60 9.56 11.51
C PRO A 346 11.46 8.73 10.92
N VAL A 347 10.26 8.92 11.46
CA VAL A 347 9.03 8.27 11.03
C VAL A 347 7.91 9.28 10.85
N THR A 348 7.16 9.12 9.77
CA THR A 348 5.95 9.90 9.46
C THR A 348 4.81 8.98 9.05
N VAL A 349 3.59 9.50 9.09
CA VAL A 349 2.38 8.80 8.65
C VAL A 349 1.76 9.56 7.50
N GLY A 350 1.51 8.85 6.39
CA GLY A 350 0.76 9.37 5.25
C GLY A 350 -0.61 8.70 5.13
N TYR A 351 -1.54 9.39 4.49
CA TYR A 351 -2.88 8.88 4.21
C TYR A 351 -3.15 8.87 2.71
N GLY A 352 -3.83 7.82 2.30
CA GLY A 352 -4.23 7.65 0.91
C GLY A 352 -5.24 6.52 0.72
N LEU A 353 -5.82 6.49 -0.45
CA LEU A 353 -6.77 5.49 -0.91
C LEU A 353 -6.51 5.18 -2.38
N THR A 354 -6.91 3.99 -2.82
CA THR A 354 -6.69 3.54 -4.21
C THR A 354 -7.27 4.53 -5.21
N GLU A 355 -8.41 5.13 -4.87
CA GLU A 355 -9.13 6.13 -5.67
C GLU A 355 -8.37 7.46 -5.87
N CYS A 356 -7.20 7.63 -5.20
CA CYS A 356 -6.29 8.77 -5.37
C CYS A 356 -4.88 8.39 -5.85
N GLY A 357 -4.67 7.15 -6.25
CA GLY A 357 -3.48 6.62 -6.89
C GLY A 357 -2.11 6.63 -6.19
N PRO A 358 -1.90 6.64 -4.81
CA PRO A 358 -2.90 6.66 -3.74
C PRO A 358 -2.98 7.92 -2.89
N LEU A 359 -2.00 8.87 -2.95
CA LEU A 359 -1.69 9.81 -1.89
C LEU A 359 -2.73 10.94 -1.76
N VAL A 360 -3.16 11.18 -0.55
CA VAL A 360 -4.04 12.30 -0.16
C VAL A 360 -3.31 13.28 0.74
N SER A 361 -2.60 12.79 1.75
CA SER A 361 -1.86 13.65 2.67
C SER A 361 -0.55 13.04 3.13
N TYR A 362 0.41 13.92 3.39
CA TYR A 362 1.74 13.58 3.88
C TYR A 362 2.40 14.84 4.45
N THR A 363 3.35 14.66 5.34
CA THR A 363 4.29 15.68 5.83
C THR A 363 5.60 15.00 6.18
N PRO A 364 6.78 15.58 5.88
CA PRO A 364 8.07 15.04 6.29
C PRO A 364 8.14 14.79 7.80
N TRP A 365 8.93 13.81 8.22
CA TRP A 365 8.96 13.32 9.61
C TRP A 365 9.29 14.38 10.66
N ASP A 366 10.11 15.38 10.32
CA ASP A 366 10.52 16.47 11.21
C ASP A 366 9.45 17.55 11.39
N GLU A 367 8.49 17.62 10.47
CA GLU A 367 7.31 18.50 10.55
C GLU A 367 6.05 17.76 10.99
N HIS A 368 6.10 16.42 11.08
CA HIS A 368 4.94 15.58 11.36
C HIS A 368 4.34 15.85 12.75
N LYS A 369 3.01 15.94 12.81
CA LYS A 369 2.23 16.10 14.06
C LYS A 369 1.69 14.73 14.49
N THR A 370 1.97 14.32 15.71
CA THR A 370 1.55 13.01 16.24
C THR A 370 0.03 12.81 16.10
N SER A 371 -0.37 11.59 15.74
CA SER A 371 -1.76 11.18 15.48
C SER A 371 -2.41 11.87 14.28
N SER A 372 -1.71 12.74 13.55
CA SER A 372 -2.16 13.23 12.25
C SER A 372 -1.74 12.27 11.12
N VAL A 373 -2.28 12.49 9.94
CA VAL A 373 -1.84 11.82 8.72
C VAL A 373 -1.17 12.79 7.73
N GLY A 374 -0.64 13.90 8.26
CA GLY A 374 0.01 14.95 7.48
C GLY A 374 -0.98 15.99 6.96
N LYS A 375 -0.48 16.85 6.06
CA LYS A 375 -1.24 17.88 5.36
C LYS A 375 -1.65 17.38 3.97
N ILE A 376 -2.70 17.98 3.41
CA ILE A 376 -3.12 17.69 2.03
C ILE A 376 -1.95 17.90 1.06
N VAL A 377 -1.83 17.03 0.07
CA VAL A 377 -0.84 17.21 -1.00
C VAL A 377 -1.23 18.39 -1.91
N ASP A 378 -0.24 19.08 -2.49
CA ASP A 378 -0.47 20.29 -3.32
C ASP A 378 -1.20 20.03 -4.65
N THR A 379 -1.33 18.76 -5.04
CA THR A 379 -2.10 18.31 -6.21
C THR A 379 -3.58 18.07 -5.92
N LEU A 380 -4.03 18.23 -4.65
CA LEU A 380 -5.40 18.04 -4.19
C LEU A 380 -5.90 19.22 -3.35
N GLU A 381 -7.22 19.42 -3.38
CA GLU A 381 -7.96 20.21 -2.41
C GLU A 381 -8.64 19.27 -1.41
N VAL A 382 -8.79 19.71 -0.17
CA VAL A 382 -9.52 18.98 0.90
C VAL A 382 -10.66 19.83 1.45
N ARG A 383 -11.77 19.18 1.78
CA ARG A 383 -12.90 19.75 2.51
C ARG A 383 -13.42 18.71 3.50
N ILE A 384 -13.74 19.14 4.70
CA ILE A 384 -14.50 18.32 5.65
C ILE A 384 -15.98 18.69 5.52
N ASP A 385 -16.83 17.70 5.31
CA ASP A 385 -18.29 17.92 5.22
C ASP A 385 -18.88 18.13 6.62
N SER A 386 -18.70 19.33 7.15
CA SER A 386 -19.18 19.77 8.47
C SER A 386 -19.29 21.29 8.55
N ASP A 387 -20.07 21.79 9.51
CA ASP A 387 -20.24 23.23 9.76
C ASP A 387 -18.96 23.89 10.32
N ASP A 388 -18.09 23.15 10.99
CA ASP A 388 -16.79 23.60 11.50
C ASP A 388 -15.75 22.49 11.28
N GLN A 389 -14.96 22.62 10.24
CA GLN A 389 -13.97 21.62 9.80
C GLN A 389 -12.88 21.32 10.84
N GLN A 390 -12.67 22.23 11.80
CA GLN A 390 -11.67 22.09 12.85
C GLN A 390 -12.18 21.35 14.08
N LYS A 391 -13.48 21.43 14.36
CA LYS A 391 -14.09 20.95 15.62
C LYS A 391 -15.11 19.85 15.43
N ILE A 392 -15.82 19.87 14.30
CA ILE A 392 -16.90 18.93 14.03
C ILE A 392 -16.41 17.90 13.02
N VAL A 393 -16.44 16.64 13.42
CA VAL A 393 -16.06 15.52 12.55
C VAL A 393 -17.05 15.40 11.40
N GLY A 394 -16.52 15.41 10.17
CA GLY A 394 -17.30 15.19 8.95
C GLY A 394 -16.55 14.27 7.99
N GLU A 395 -17.18 13.95 6.87
CA GLU A 395 -16.52 13.18 5.81
C GLU A 395 -15.40 14.01 5.16
N ILE A 396 -14.27 13.36 4.93
CA ILE A 396 -13.13 13.94 4.20
C ILE A 396 -13.45 13.85 2.71
N LEU A 397 -13.58 15.01 2.06
CA LEU A 397 -13.77 15.11 0.62
C LEU A 397 -12.50 15.65 -0.01
N VAL A 398 -12.12 15.09 -1.17
CA VAL A 398 -10.93 15.52 -1.91
C VAL A 398 -11.22 15.73 -3.38
N ARG A 399 -10.52 16.69 -4.00
CA ARG A 399 -10.65 17.00 -5.42
C ARG A 399 -9.29 17.39 -6.00
N GLY A 400 -8.95 16.92 -7.20
CA GLY A 400 -7.75 17.33 -7.92
C GLY A 400 -7.13 16.24 -8.79
N GLU A 401 -5.85 16.38 -9.04
CA GLU A 401 -5.14 15.65 -10.10
C GLU A 401 -4.95 14.16 -9.78
N ASN A 402 -4.97 13.78 -8.49
CA ASN A 402 -4.78 12.39 -8.04
C ASN A 402 -6.04 11.54 -8.19
N VAL A 403 -7.22 12.17 -8.35
CA VAL A 403 -8.50 11.47 -8.27
C VAL A 403 -8.73 10.56 -9.48
N MET A 404 -9.28 9.38 -9.24
CA MET A 404 -9.65 8.38 -10.25
C MET A 404 -10.67 8.92 -11.28
N LEU A 405 -10.79 8.23 -12.42
CA LEU A 405 -11.87 8.48 -13.39
C LEU A 405 -13.23 7.92 -12.91
N GLY A 406 -13.23 6.99 -11.98
CA GLY A 406 -14.39 6.27 -11.48
C GLY A 406 -14.15 4.77 -11.37
N TYR A 407 -15.22 4.00 -11.18
CA TYR A 407 -15.17 2.54 -11.12
C TYR A 407 -15.52 1.90 -12.46
N TYR A 408 -14.66 1.02 -12.93
CA TYR A 408 -14.82 0.35 -14.22
C TYR A 408 -16.13 -0.43 -14.28
N LYS A 409 -16.94 -0.18 -15.34
CA LYS A 409 -18.28 -0.76 -15.55
C LYS A 409 -19.25 -0.59 -14.36
N ASN A 410 -19.09 0.46 -13.56
CA ASN A 410 -19.95 0.71 -12.40
C ASN A 410 -20.23 2.22 -12.25
N GLU A 411 -21.12 2.74 -13.09
CA GLU A 411 -21.49 4.16 -13.12
C GLU A 411 -22.23 4.58 -11.84
N GLU A 412 -23.08 3.72 -11.28
CA GLU A 412 -23.81 3.98 -10.05
C GLU A 412 -22.83 4.23 -8.89
N ALA A 413 -21.88 3.31 -8.68
CA ALA A 413 -20.86 3.51 -7.63
C ALA A 413 -19.92 4.68 -7.91
N THR A 414 -19.71 5.04 -9.18
CA THR A 414 -18.91 6.22 -9.56
C THR A 414 -19.64 7.50 -9.15
N ASN A 415 -20.92 7.61 -9.47
CA ASN A 415 -21.76 8.78 -9.13
C ASN A 415 -22.01 8.92 -7.62
N GLU A 416 -21.97 7.80 -6.87
CA GLU A 416 -21.98 7.83 -5.40
C GLU A 416 -20.66 8.33 -4.81
N ALA A 417 -19.53 7.99 -5.46
CA ALA A 417 -18.20 8.31 -4.94
C ALA A 417 -17.70 9.69 -5.37
N ILE A 418 -18.06 10.15 -6.57
CA ILE A 418 -17.64 11.47 -7.09
C ILE A 418 -18.90 12.29 -7.35
N ASP A 419 -19.03 13.40 -6.65
CA ASP A 419 -20.16 14.29 -6.82
C ASP A 419 -20.04 15.12 -8.13
N LYS A 420 -21.13 15.84 -8.46
CA LYS A 420 -21.22 16.66 -9.68
C LYS A 420 -20.20 17.82 -9.74
N ASP A 421 -19.65 18.22 -8.60
CA ASP A 421 -18.66 19.29 -8.47
C ASP A 421 -17.22 18.71 -8.49
N GLY A 422 -17.07 17.38 -8.69
CA GLY A 422 -15.81 16.65 -8.80
C GLY A 422 -15.16 16.31 -7.46
N TRP A 423 -15.89 16.40 -6.35
CA TRP A 423 -15.40 15.96 -5.04
C TRP A 423 -15.54 14.45 -4.88
N LEU A 424 -14.44 13.80 -4.56
CA LEU A 424 -14.42 12.39 -4.18
C LEU A 424 -14.78 12.26 -2.70
N HIS A 425 -15.84 11.53 -2.41
CA HIS A 425 -16.24 11.08 -1.08
C HIS A 425 -15.35 9.92 -0.66
N THR A 426 -14.42 10.16 0.27
CA THR A 426 -13.43 9.15 0.67
C THR A 426 -14.02 8.04 1.52
N GLY A 427 -15.19 8.27 2.12
CA GLY A 427 -15.79 7.40 3.13
C GLY A 427 -15.06 7.43 4.47
N ASP A 428 -14.01 8.25 4.62
CA ASP A 428 -13.26 8.43 5.86
C ASP A 428 -13.74 9.71 6.57
N LEU A 429 -13.86 9.66 7.89
CA LEU A 429 -14.29 10.75 8.75
C LEU A 429 -13.09 11.40 9.43
N GLY A 430 -13.08 12.72 9.52
CA GLY A 430 -11.96 13.42 10.13
C GLY A 430 -12.23 14.90 10.43
N VAL A 431 -11.16 15.57 10.84
CA VAL A 431 -11.06 17.02 11.03
C VAL A 431 -9.75 17.53 10.46
N VAL A 432 -9.69 18.80 10.12
CA VAL A 432 -8.46 19.51 9.73
C VAL A 432 -8.19 20.59 10.76
N ASP A 433 -7.02 20.60 11.40
CA ASP A 433 -6.71 21.62 12.39
C ASP A 433 -6.28 22.97 11.74
N GLU A 434 -6.03 23.98 12.57
CA GLU A 434 -5.64 25.34 12.14
C GLU A 434 -4.33 25.40 11.36
N ASP A 435 -3.43 24.40 11.55
CA ASP A 435 -2.15 24.25 10.85
C ASP A 435 -2.30 23.46 9.54
N GLY A 436 -3.50 22.95 9.22
CA GLY A 436 -3.80 22.16 8.03
C GLY A 436 -3.51 20.67 8.15
N PHE A 437 -3.25 20.15 9.35
CA PHE A 437 -3.07 18.71 9.57
C PHE A 437 -4.41 17.99 9.63
N ILE A 438 -4.48 16.85 8.94
CA ILE A 438 -5.65 15.98 8.89
C ILE A 438 -5.57 14.93 10.00
N PHE A 439 -6.69 14.76 10.74
CA PHE A 439 -6.85 13.73 11.76
C PHE A 439 -8.01 12.84 11.40
N ILE A 440 -7.73 11.57 11.07
CA ILE A 440 -8.78 10.58 10.76
C ILE A 440 -9.39 10.10 12.07
N LYS A 441 -10.72 10.02 12.10
CA LYS A 441 -11.52 9.61 13.26
C LYS A 441 -12.17 8.23 13.08
N GLY A 442 -12.46 7.83 11.84
CA GLY A 442 -13.07 6.55 11.52
C GLY A 442 -13.60 6.51 10.10
N ARG A 443 -14.52 5.57 9.84
CA ARG A 443 -15.16 5.43 8.53
C ARG A 443 -16.66 5.69 8.60
N CYS A 444 -17.24 6.30 7.58
CA CYS A 444 -18.69 6.54 7.46
C CYS A 444 -19.49 5.24 7.64
N LYS A 445 -19.08 4.16 6.96
CA LYS A 445 -19.76 2.85 7.01
C LYS A 445 -19.60 2.10 8.33
N SER A 446 -18.61 2.44 9.14
CA SER A 446 -18.36 1.82 10.45
C SER A 446 -18.95 2.61 11.60
N MET A 447 -19.33 3.86 11.37
CA MET A 447 -19.90 4.73 12.40
C MET A 447 -21.15 4.11 12.99
N ILE A 448 -21.23 4.12 14.32
CA ILE A 448 -22.37 3.63 15.07
C ILE A 448 -23.14 4.80 15.63
N LEU A 449 -24.46 4.84 15.40
CA LEU A 449 -25.31 5.83 16.02
C LEU A 449 -25.65 5.40 17.45
N GLY A 450 -25.21 6.18 18.41
CA GLY A 450 -25.50 5.95 19.83
C GLY A 450 -26.98 6.17 20.17
N PRO A 451 -27.46 5.66 21.33
CA PRO A 451 -28.87 5.74 21.73
C PRO A 451 -29.44 7.14 21.81
N SER A 452 -28.62 8.15 22.03
CA SER A 452 -29.00 9.58 22.13
C SER A 452 -28.60 10.38 20.89
N GLY A 453 -28.33 9.71 19.75
CA GLY A 453 -28.02 10.36 18.48
C GLY A 453 -26.57 10.80 18.31
N GLN A 454 -25.65 10.44 19.24
CA GLN A 454 -24.24 10.75 19.09
C GLN A 454 -23.56 9.77 18.13
N ASN A 455 -22.63 10.28 17.33
CA ASN A 455 -21.76 9.45 16.51
C ASN A 455 -20.70 8.78 17.38
N ILE A 456 -20.57 7.46 17.23
CA ILE A 456 -19.54 6.64 17.88
C ILE A 456 -18.65 6.10 16.77
N TYR A 457 -17.33 6.28 16.92
CA TYR A 457 -16.32 5.84 15.98
C TYR A 457 -15.62 4.59 16.53
N PRO A 458 -15.99 3.38 16.06
CA PRO A 458 -15.44 2.12 16.58
C PRO A 458 -13.92 2.08 16.53
N GLU A 459 -13.32 2.60 15.45
CA GLU A 459 -11.89 2.61 15.22
C GLU A 459 -11.12 3.38 16.30
N GLU A 460 -11.66 4.49 16.81
CA GLU A 460 -11.05 5.23 17.93
C GLU A 460 -11.04 4.41 19.23
N ILE A 461 -12.10 3.64 19.46
CA ILE A 461 -12.20 2.77 20.64
C ILE A 461 -11.24 1.59 20.49
N GLU A 462 -11.21 0.98 19.31
CA GLU A 462 -10.30 -0.13 18.95
C GLU A 462 -8.83 0.28 19.09
N ALA A 463 -8.47 1.47 18.61
CA ALA A 463 -7.11 2.00 18.78
C ALA A 463 -6.70 2.10 20.25
N LYS A 464 -7.61 2.45 21.14
CA LYS A 464 -7.37 2.48 22.59
C LYS A 464 -7.32 1.08 23.20
N LEU A 465 -8.23 0.17 22.78
CA LEU A 465 -8.28 -1.23 23.23
C LEU A 465 -7.00 -1.97 22.86
N ASN A 466 -6.51 -1.83 21.64
CA ASN A 466 -5.30 -2.49 21.15
C ASN A 466 -4.03 -2.05 21.91
N ASN A 467 -4.11 -0.99 22.71
CA ASN A 467 -3.05 -0.54 23.61
C ASN A 467 -3.09 -1.21 25.01
N LEU A 468 -4.11 -2.03 25.30
CA LEU A 468 -4.27 -2.67 26.60
C LEU A 468 -3.57 -4.03 26.66
N PRO A 469 -3.17 -4.49 27.88
CA PRO A 469 -2.48 -5.76 28.02
C PRO A 469 -3.27 -6.96 27.46
N PHE A 470 -2.56 -7.87 26.80
CA PHE A 470 -3.09 -9.13 26.24
C PHE A 470 -4.14 -8.96 25.14
N ILE A 471 -4.22 -7.80 24.49
CA ILE A 471 -5.04 -7.56 23.32
C ILE A 471 -4.13 -7.49 22.12
N GLN A 472 -4.29 -8.40 21.16
CA GLN A 472 -3.59 -8.40 19.89
C GLN A 472 -4.38 -7.60 18.85
N GLU A 473 -5.70 -7.81 18.81
CA GLU A 473 -6.59 -7.14 17.88
C GLU A 473 -7.99 -7.00 18.49
N SER A 474 -8.66 -5.92 18.20
CA SER A 474 -10.03 -5.68 18.69
C SER A 474 -10.95 -5.20 17.57
N LEU A 475 -12.23 -5.51 17.71
CA LEU A 475 -13.31 -5.07 16.84
C LEU A 475 -14.51 -4.64 17.69
N VAL A 476 -14.92 -3.38 17.57
CA VAL A 476 -16.06 -2.84 18.30
C VAL A 476 -17.30 -2.90 17.40
N VAL A 477 -18.32 -3.58 17.88
CA VAL A 477 -19.60 -3.79 17.19
C VAL A 477 -20.78 -3.40 18.07
N GLN A 478 -21.90 -3.08 17.44
CA GLN A 478 -23.14 -2.86 18.16
C GLN A 478 -24.04 -4.11 18.08
N LYS A 479 -24.43 -4.67 19.24
CA LYS A 479 -25.42 -5.75 19.35
C LYS A 479 -26.52 -5.30 20.32
N ASN A 480 -27.78 -5.38 19.93
CA ASN A 480 -28.92 -4.96 20.77
C ASN A 480 -28.74 -3.55 21.36
N LYS A 481 -28.33 -2.59 20.54
CA LYS A 481 -28.03 -1.19 20.91
C LYS A 481 -26.93 -1.03 21.98
N LYS A 482 -26.14 -2.05 22.26
CA LYS A 482 -25.00 -2.04 23.19
C LYS A 482 -23.70 -2.24 22.43
N LEU A 483 -22.64 -1.51 22.85
CA LEU A 483 -21.31 -1.71 22.31
C LEU A 483 -20.66 -2.94 22.95
N ILE A 484 -20.16 -3.83 22.10
CA ILE A 484 -19.41 -5.03 22.47
C ILE A 484 -18.05 -4.95 21.80
N ALA A 485 -17.00 -5.25 22.55
CA ALA A 485 -15.66 -5.41 21.99
C ALA A 485 -15.37 -6.89 21.78
N LEU A 486 -15.21 -7.31 20.53
CA LEU A 486 -14.65 -8.60 20.18
C LEU A 486 -13.12 -8.47 20.25
N ILE A 487 -12.47 -9.37 20.95
CA ILE A 487 -11.01 -9.31 21.20
C ILE A 487 -10.36 -10.61 20.75
N TYR A 488 -9.40 -10.50 19.84
CA TYR A 488 -8.44 -11.57 19.63
C TYR A 488 -7.26 -11.34 20.59
N PRO A 489 -7.01 -12.26 21.54
CA PRO A 489 -6.00 -12.05 22.57
C PRO A 489 -4.59 -12.35 22.08
N ASP A 490 -3.59 -11.70 22.69
CA ASP A 490 -2.17 -12.04 22.52
C ASP A 490 -1.86 -13.31 23.33
N LEU A 491 -2.09 -14.46 22.70
CA LEU A 491 -1.89 -15.78 23.32
C LEU A 491 -0.41 -16.05 23.60
N GLU A 492 0.52 -15.58 22.72
CA GLU A 492 1.96 -15.74 22.95
C GLU A 492 2.40 -15.04 24.25
N LEU A 493 1.92 -13.82 24.47
CA LEU A 493 2.20 -13.05 25.67
C LEU A 493 1.52 -13.65 26.91
N ALA A 494 0.30 -14.17 26.76
CA ALA A 494 -0.44 -14.81 27.85
C ALA A 494 0.30 -16.06 28.32
N ASP A 495 0.71 -16.92 27.41
CA ASP A 495 1.47 -18.14 27.70
C ASP A 495 2.84 -17.83 28.34
N ALA A 496 3.57 -16.86 27.78
CA ALA A 496 4.86 -16.43 28.32
C ALA A 496 4.77 -15.90 29.76
N LYS A 497 3.57 -15.41 30.19
CA LYS A 497 3.30 -14.92 31.54
C LYS A 497 2.54 -15.90 32.43
N GLY A 498 2.28 -17.11 31.96
CA GLY A 498 1.54 -18.14 32.72
C GLY A 498 0.08 -17.74 33.01
N ILE A 499 -0.54 -17.00 32.08
CA ILE A 499 -1.94 -16.55 32.17
C ILE A 499 -2.81 -17.58 31.45
N ASN A 500 -3.58 -18.34 32.19
CA ASN A 500 -4.56 -19.25 31.65
C ASN A 500 -5.87 -18.52 31.25
N GLU A 501 -6.78 -19.21 30.58
CA GLU A 501 -8.03 -18.64 30.05
C GLU A 501 -8.88 -17.93 31.12
N LYS A 502 -9.00 -18.52 32.34
CA LYS A 502 -9.73 -17.88 33.45
C LYS A 502 -9.11 -16.56 33.89
N LYS A 503 -7.78 -16.53 34.00
CA LYS A 503 -7.05 -15.29 34.33
C LYS A 503 -7.13 -14.27 33.18
N LEU A 504 -7.10 -14.74 31.94
CA LEU A 504 -7.25 -13.88 30.75
C LEU A 504 -8.63 -13.19 30.76
N THR A 505 -9.71 -13.94 31.05
CA THR A 505 -11.06 -13.36 31.18
C THR A 505 -11.13 -12.28 32.26
N VAL A 506 -10.49 -12.49 33.40
CA VAL A 506 -10.39 -11.46 34.46
C VAL A 506 -9.65 -10.23 33.97
N ARG A 507 -8.54 -10.41 33.24
CA ARG A 507 -7.78 -9.30 32.64
C ARG A 507 -8.60 -8.52 31.59
N MET A 508 -9.41 -9.21 30.80
CA MET A 508 -10.30 -8.54 29.85
C MET A 508 -11.36 -7.69 30.56
N GLU A 509 -11.89 -8.15 31.70
CA GLU A 509 -12.83 -7.34 32.47
C GLU A 509 -12.15 -6.13 33.14
N GLU A 510 -10.89 -6.27 33.57
CA GLU A 510 -10.08 -5.13 34.04
C GLU A 510 -9.84 -4.13 32.90
N ASN A 511 -9.51 -4.62 31.69
CA ASN A 511 -9.34 -3.79 30.49
C ASN A 511 -10.66 -3.08 30.14
N ARG A 512 -11.80 -3.76 30.21
CA ARG A 512 -13.13 -3.16 29.96
C ARG A 512 -13.43 -2.01 30.93
N LYS A 513 -13.18 -2.21 32.19
CA LYS A 513 -13.38 -1.16 33.22
C LYS A 513 -12.46 0.02 32.95
N PHE A 514 -11.18 -0.26 32.67
CA PHE A 514 -10.18 0.76 32.41
C PHE A 514 -10.52 1.61 31.18
N ILE A 515 -10.89 0.97 30.05
CA ILE A 515 -11.24 1.70 28.83
C ILE A 515 -12.49 2.57 29.02
N ASN A 516 -13.50 2.07 29.74
CA ASN A 516 -14.73 2.82 30.00
C ASN A 516 -14.51 4.11 30.82
N HIS A 517 -13.45 4.19 31.64
CA HIS A 517 -13.06 5.45 32.28
C HIS A 517 -12.45 6.47 31.31
N GLN A 518 -12.00 6.03 30.13
CA GLN A 518 -11.42 6.90 29.11
C GLN A 518 -12.39 7.22 27.98
N LEU A 519 -13.51 6.53 27.90
CA LEU A 519 -14.54 6.75 26.90
C LEU A 519 -15.57 7.77 27.36
N PRO A 520 -16.17 8.52 26.43
CA PRO A 520 -17.33 9.37 26.73
C PRO A 520 -18.47 8.53 27.35
N PRO A 521 -19.27 9.12 28.26
CA PRO A 521 -20.35 8.39 28.97
C PRO A 521 -21.41 7.76 28.06
N TYR A 522 -21.53 8.24 26.81
CA TYR A 522 -22.54 7.77 25.86
C TYR A 522 -22.10 6.53 25.05
N CYS A 523 -20.83 6.11 25.14
CA CYS A 523 -20.29 4.97 24.38
C CYS A 523 -19.55 3.91 25.25
N PRO A 524 -20.12 3.44 26.39
CA PRO A 524 -19.43 2.45 27.20
C PRO A 524 -19.44 1.08 26.53
N ILE A 525 -18.32 0.37 26.60
CA ILE A 525 -18.23 -1.05 26.24
C ILE A 525 -18.95 -1.85 27.32
N THR A 526 -20.05 -2.51 26.95
CA THR A 526 -20.85 -3.29 27.90
C THR A 526 -20.27 -4.66 28.18
N LYS A 527 -19.58 -5.26 27.18
CA LYS A 527 -18.99 -6.59 27.27
C LYS A 527 -17.75 -6.71 26.41
N ILE A 528 -16.78 -7.48 26.84
CA ILE A 528 -15.70 -8.01 26.00
C ILE A 528 -16.01 -9.48 25.71
N GLU A 529 -15.93 -9.89 24.46
CA GLU A 529 -16.01 -11.27 23.99
C GLU A 529 -14.69 -11.67 23.35
N LEU A 530 -14.13 -12.80 23.80
CA LEU A 530 -12.89 -13.33 23.21
C LEU A 530 -13.20 -14.07 21.91
N SER A 531 -12.48 -13.71 20.85
CA SER A 531 -12.49 -14.48 19.60
C SER A 531 -11.51 -15.65 19.75
N PRO A 532 -11.91 -16.87 19.37
CA PRO A 532 -11.02 -18.03 19.42
C PRO A 532 -9.95 -17.99 18.32
N GLU A 533 -10.22 -17.26 17.25
CA GLU A 533 -9.38 -17.16 16.06
C GLU A 533 -9.16 -15.70 15.67
N GLU A 534 -8.11 -15.43 14.89
CA GLU A 534 -7.90 -14.12 14.29
C GLU A 534 -9.10 -13.70 13.45
N PHE A 535 -9.36 -12.38 13.40
CA PHE A 535 -10.42 -11.87 12.55
C PHE A 535 -10.08 -12.10 11.07
N GLU A 536 -11.11 -12.48 10.29
CA GLU A 536 -10.95 -12.69 8.87
C GLU A 536 -10.58 -11.37 8.16
N LYS A 537 -9.55 -11.43 7.30
CA LYS A 537 -8.97 -10.26 6.66
C LYS A 537 -9.07 -10.36 5.14
N THR A 538 -9.11 -9.19 4.52
CA THR A 538 -8.93 -9.05 3.07
C THR A 538 -7.49 -9.40 2.67
N PRO A 539 -7.19 -9.62 1.37
CA PRO A 539 -5.81 -9.75 0.88
C PRO A 539 -4.91 -8.58 1.31
N THR A 540 -5.48 -7.38 1.47
CA THR A 540 -4.79 -6.17 1.97
C THR A 540 -4.69 -6.11 3.51
N LYS A 541 -4.97 -7.22 4.21
CA LYS A 541 -4.88 -7.39 5.68
C LYS A 541 -5.84 -6.50 6.50
N LYS A 542 -6.92 -5.97 5.90
CA LYS A 542 -7.98 -5.26 6.60
C LYS A 542 -9.04 -6.24 7.10
N VAL A 543 -9.51 -6.07 8.35
CA VAL A 543 -10.56 -6.93 8.94
C VAL A 543 -11.86 -6.80 8.13
N LYS A 544 -12.46 -7.93 7.78
CA LYS A 544 -13.78 -8.01 7.14
C LYS A 544 -14.88 -7.76 8.16
N ARG A 545 -15.02 -6.52 8.61
CA ARG A 545 -15.92 -6.09 9.69
C ARG A 545 -17.36 -6.57 9.50
N TYR A 546 -17.86 -6.62 8.26
CA TYR A 546 -19.23 -7.04 7.93
C TYR A 546 -19.57 -8.47 8.39
N LEU A 547 -18.59 -9.38 8.50
CA LEU A 547 -18.80 -10.74 8.99
C LEU A 547 -19.18 -10.78 10.48
N TYR A 548 -18.87 -9.74 11.22
CA TYR A 548 -19.06 -9.66 12.69
C TYR A 548 -20.20 -8.73 13.09
N THR A 549 -20.73 -7.93 12.16
CA THR A 549 -21.83 -6.98 12.40
C THR A 549 -23.21 -7.56 12.08
N LEU A 550 -23.29 -8.62 11.26
CA LEU A 550 -24.56 -9.22 10.80
C LEU A 550 -25.17 -10.25 11.77
N SER A 551 -24.61 -10.43 12.95
CA SER A 551 -25.15 -11.35 13.97
C SER A 551 -26.11 -10.59 14.91
N THR A 552 -27.20 -10.06 14.35
CA THR A 552 -28.35 -9.52 15.14
C THR A 552 -29.55 -10.41 14.96
#